data_33d184ba15c6cb3b265b84d5827e236b
#
_entry.id   33d184ba15c6cb3b265b84d5827e236b
#
_cell.length_a   1.000
_cell.length_b   1.000
_cell.length_c   1.000
_cell.angle_alpha   90.00
_cell.angle_beta   90.00
_cell.angle_gamma   90.00
#
_symmetry.space_group_name_H-M   'P 1'
#
loop_
_entity.id
_entity.type
_entity.pdbx_description
1 polymer ?
#
loop_
_entity_poly.entity_id
_entity_poly.type
_entity_poly.pdbx_seq_one_letter_code
_entity_poly.pdbx_strand_id
1 'polypeptide(L)'
;MIKIVRLKDNGFDIICDMLDQTAESVTLDQPMEFEVRNKELAMNYWLPINMIKENSVSIKLDNILCVIDPTSEFVEFYANTVERIGGVLSGDEDQEHYEDIMDAMDELDSNKGLVIH
;
A
#
# COMPACT_ATOMS: atom_id res chain seq x y z
N MET A 1 0.73 -13.14 -1.87
CA MET A 1 -0.73 -13.19 -1.57
C MET A 1 -1.15 -11.92 -0.85
N ILE A 2 -2.16 -11.27 -1.36
CA ILE A 2 -2.58 -9.97 -0.82
C ILE A 2 -3.32 -10.17 0.50
N LYS A 3 -2.87 -9.49 1.52
CA LYS A 3 -3.44 -9.57 2.87
C LYS A 3 -3.50 -8.19 3.51
N ILE A 4 -4.41 -8.04 4.44
CA ILE A 4 -4.44 -6.89 5.34
C ILE A 4 -3.76 -7.32 6.63
N VAL A 5 -2.80 -6.53 7.07
CA VAL A 5 -2.01 -6.80 8.27
C VAL A 5 -2.27 -5.70 9.28
N ARG A 6 -2.62 -6.09 10.48
CA ARG A 6 -2.76 -5.15 11.60
C ARG A 6 -1.59 -5.33 12.54
N LEU A 7 -0.83 -4.27 12.73
CA LEU A 7 0.34 -4.29 13.62
C LEU A 7 -0.06 -3.88 15.02
N LYS A 8 0.69 -4.38 16.03
CA LYS A 8 0.36 -4.12 17.43
C LYS A 8 0.45 -2.65 17.81
N ASP A 9 1.45 -1.95 17.27
CA ASP A 9 1.74 -0.57 17.66
C ASP A 9 1.41 0.46 16.57
N ASN A 10 0.76 0.03 15.51
CA ASN A 10 0.40 0.91 14.41
C ASN A 10 -1.08 1.26 14.48
N GLY A 11 -1.41 2.52 14.29
CA GLY A 11 -2.78 2.99 14.28
C GLY A 11 -3.52 2.71 12.98
N PHE A 12 -2.83 2.23 11.95
CA PHE A 12 -3.43 1.97 10.64
C PHE A 12 -3.31 0.51 10.26
N ASP A 13 -4.24 0.05 9.44
CA ASP A 13 -4.13 -1.25 8.81
C ASP A 13 -3.27 -1.11 7.56
N ILE A 14 -2.58 -2.19 7.20
CA ILE A 14 -1.67 -2.22 6.07
C ILE A 14 -2.15 -3.28 5.10
N ILE A 15 -2.30 -2.92 3.83
CA ILE A 15 -2.52 -3.90 2.77
C ILE A 15 -1.22 -4.10 2.01
N CYS A 16 -0.89 -5.35 1.72
CA CYS A 16 0.38 -5.70 1.12
C CYS A 16 0.32 -7.06 0.43
N ASP A 17 1.36 -7.37 -0.31
CA ASP A 17 1.58 -8.73 -0.78
C ASP A 17 2.50 -9.42 0.23
N MET A 18 1.99 -10.41 0.95
CA MET A 18 2.79 -11.16 1.91
C MET A 18 3.60 -12.21 1.17
N LEU A 19 4.90 -12.08 1.26
CA LEU A 19 5.85 -13.00 0.67
C LEU A 19 6.56 -13.80 1.77
N ASP A 20 7.50 -14.58 1.42
CA ASP A 20 8.48 -15.30 2.23
C ASP A 20 8.30 -15.22 3.75
N GLN A 21 7.52 -16.13 4.29
CA GLN A 21 7.32 -16.23 5.73
C GLN A 21 8.29 -17.25 6.31
N THR A 22 9.00 -16.85 7.36
CA THR A 22 9.82 -17.76 8.17
C THR A 22 9.13 -18.00 9.52
N ALA A 23 9.80 -18.74 10.41
CA ALA A 23 9.26 -18.95 11.76
C ALA A 23 9.21 -17.65 12.58
N GLU A 24 10.00 -16.64 12.23
CA GLU A 24 10.16 -15.43 13.03
C GLU A 24 9.72 -14.16 12.33
N SER A 25 9.68 -14.16 10.99
CA SER A 25 9.41 -12.95 10.23
C SER A 25 8.63 -13.23 8.96
N VAL A 26 8.12 -12.16 8.36
CA VAL A 26 7.45 -12.20 7.07
C VAL A 26 7.82 -10.95 6.28
N THR A 27 7.91 -11.09 4.96
CA THR A 27 8.19 -9.97 4.08
C THR A 27 6.88 -9.41 3.56
N LEU A 28 6.71 -8.10 3.71
CA LEU A 28 5.59 -7.36 3.16
C LEU A 28 6.06 -6.61 1.93
N ASP A 29 5.53 -6.96 0.78
CA ASP A 29 5.85 -6.30 -0.47
C ASP A 29 4.79 -5.28 -0.82
N GLN A 30 5.21 -4.12 -1.28
CA GLN A 30 4.34 -3.01 -1.65
C GLN A 30 3.34 -2.65 -0.55
N PRO A 31 3.78 -2.48 0.70
CA PRO A 31 2.84 -2.21 1.79
C PRO A 31 2.29 -0.79 1.70
N MET A 32 0.98 -0.68 1.86
CA MET A 32 0.30 0.61 1.92
C MET A 32 -0.57 0.65 3.16
N GLU A 33 -0.46 1.72 3.93
CA GLU A 33 -1.36 1.94 5.05
C GLU A 33 -2.68 2.51 4.55
N PHE A 34 -3.76 2.15 5.22
CA PHE A 34 -5.07 2.66 4.86
C PHE A 34 -5.94 2.79 6.10
N GLU A 35 -6.93 3.66 5.99
CA GLU A 35 -7.99 3.76 7.00
C GLU A 35 -9.27 4.22 6.33
N VAL A 36 -10.39 3.95 7.00
CA VAL A 36 -11.70 4.39 6.54
C VAL A 36 -12.23 5.41 7.52
N ARG A 37 -12.54 6.62 7.03
CA ARG A 37 -13.13 7.70 7.81
C ARG A 37 -14.36 8.22 7.12
N ASN A 38 -15.49 8.27 7.84
CA ASN A 38 -16.72 8.83 7.28
C ASN A 38 -17.06 8.25 5.91
N LYS A 39 -16.87 6.94 5.75
CA LYS A 39 -17.09 6.21 4.50
C LYS A 39 -16.10 6.56 3.38
N GLU A 40 -15.02 7.25 3.70
CA GLU A 40 -13.96 7.54 2.76
C GLU A 40 -12.74 6.68 3.08
N LEU A 41 -12.06 6.24 2.04
CA LEU A 41 -10.83 5.43 2.14
C LEU A 41 -9.62 6.33 1.95
N ALA A 42 -8.71 6.29 2.91
CA ALA A 42 -7.42 6.95 2.82
C ALA A 42 -6.35 5.89 2.66
N MET A 43 -5.48 6.02 1.68
CA MET A 43 -4.43 5.04 1.39
C MET A 43 -3.12 5.75 1.04
N ASN A 44 -2.04 5.33 1.70
CA ASN A 44 -0.71 5.91 1.52
C ASN A 44 0.36 4.84 1.49
N TYR A 45 1.51 5.16 0.89
CA TYR A 45 2.67 4.32 1.11
C TYR A 45 3.02 4.30 2.59
N TRP A 46 3.29 3.13 3.10
CA TRP A 46 3.72 2.98 4.49
C TRP A 46 5.22 3.23 4.64
N LEU A 47 5.99 2.86 3.64
CA LEU A 47 7.45 3.02 3.65
C LEU A 47 7.87 4.31 2.92
N PRO A 48 9.03 4.88 3.26
CA PRO A 48 9.52 6.09 2.60
C PRO A 48 10.12 5.75 1.23
N ILE A 49 9.26 5.55 0.25
CA ILE A 49 9.64 5.00 -1.06
C ILE A 49 10.69 5.80 -1.81
N ASN A 50 10.80 7.09 -1.51
CA ASN A 50 11.80 7.95 -2.16
C ASN A 50 13.20 7.76 -1.59
N MET A 51 13.34 6.99 -0.51
CA MET A 51 14.58 6.82 0.22
C MET A 51 15.07 5.38 0.25
N ILE A 52 14.31 4.45 -0.30
CA ILE A 52 14.63 3.02 -0.23
C ILE A 52 14.75 2.44 -1.64
N LYS A 53 15.49 1.35 -1.77
CA LYS A 53 15.67 0.70 -3.07
C LYS A 53 14.44 -0.07 -3.52
N GLU A 54 13.80 -0.75 -2.59
CA GLU A 54 12.63 -1.58 -2.87
C GLU A 54 11.53 -1.28 -1.88
N ASN A 55 10.32 -1.21 -2.37
CA ASN A 55 9.16 -1.01 -1.52
C ASN A 55 8.75 -2.34 -0.88
N SER A 56 9.60 -2.81 0.01
CA SER A 56 9.45 -4.10 0.66
C SER A 56 10.15 -4.06 2.01
N VAL A 57 9.60 -4.76 3.00
CA VAL A 57 10.19 -4.80 4.33
C VAL A 57 9.89 -6.14 4.98
N SER A 58 10.88 -6.63 5.74
CA SER A 58 10.70 -7.81 6.57
C SER A 58 10.38 -7.36 8.00
N ILE A 59 9.31 -7.90 8.56
CA ILE A 59 8.91 -7.58 9.94
C ILE A 59 8.83 -8.84 10.76
N LYS A 60 8.97 -8.68 12.08
CA LYS A 60 8.85 -9.80 13.00
C LYS A 60 7.40 -10.17 13.21
N LEU A 61 7.11 -11.46 13.21
CA LEU A 61 5.75 -11.96 13.44
C LEU A 61 5.19 -11.48 14.78
N ASP A 62 6.04 -11.27 15.78
CA ASP A 62 5.61 -10.76 17.08
C ASP A 62 4.94 -9.39 17.02
N ASN A 63 5.21 -8.63 15.97
CA ASN A 63 4.61 -7.30 15.79
C ASN A 63 3.25 -7.34 15.12
N ILE A 64 2.84 -8.50 14.63
CA ILE A 64 1.56 -8.65 13.94
C ILE A 64 0.48 -9.03 14.94
N LEU A 65 -0.57 -8.21 15.00
CA LEU A 65 -1.74 -8.52 15.82
C LEU A 65 -2.63 -9.54 15.12
N CYS A 66 -2.92 -9.32 13.84
CA CYS A 66 -3.72 -10.25 13.05
C CYS A 66 -3.50 -10.02 11.56
N VAL A 67 -3.86 -11.04 10.78
CA VAL A 67 -3.84 -11.00 9.31
C VAL A 67 -5.27 -11.25 8.85
N ILE A 68 -5.74 -10.41 7.94
CA ILE A 68 -7.13 -10.41 7.49
C ILE A 68 -7.15 -10.58 5.97
N ASP A 69 -8.09 -11.37 5.48
CA ASP A 69 -8.29 -11.53 4.05
C ASP A 69 -9.15 -10.39 3.51
N PRO A 70 -8.64 -9.60 2.56
CA PRO A 70 -9.44 -8.54 1.97
C PRO A 70 -10.47 -9.09 0.98
N THR A 71 -11.49 -8.29 0.70
CA THR A 71 -12.43 -8.64 -0.36
C THR A 71 -11.73 -8.59 -1.71
N SER A 72 -12.28 -9.30 -2.69
CA SER A 72 -11.72 -9.29 -4.04
C SER A 72 -11.73 -7.88 -4.66
N GLU A 73 -12.72 -7.09 -4.34
CA GLU A 73 -12.82 -5.71 -4.81
C GLU A 73 -11.70 -4.84 -4.24
N PHE A 74 -11.39 -5.01 -2.97
CA PHE A 74 -10.31 -4.26 -2.34
C PHE A 74 -8.95 -4.71 -2.86
N VAL A 75 -8.77 -6.01 -3.08
CA VAL A 75 -7.55 -6.54 -3.71
C VAL A 75 -7.34 -5.91 -5.08
N GLU A 76 -8.38 -5.85 -5.88
CA GLU A 76 -8.31 -5.25 -7.22
C GLU A 76 -7.99 -3.76 -7.15
N PHE A 77 -8.62 -3.05 -6.24
CA PHE A 77 -8.33 -1.63 -6.04
C PHE A 77 -6.88 -1.41 -5.63
N TYR A 78 -6.39 -2.18 -4.68
CA TYR A 78 -5.01 -2.11 -4.24
C TYR A 78 -4.03 -2.41 -5.38
N ALA A 79 -4.27 -3.48 -6.11
CA ALA A 79 -3.41 -3.88 -7.22
C ALA A 79 -3.35 -2.80 -8.29
N ASN A 80 -4.49 -2.23 -8.63
CA ASN A 80 -4.56 -1.15 -9.61
C ASN A 80 -3.83 0.11 -9.12
N THR A 81 -3.95 0.42 -7.84
CA THR A 81 -3.27 1.56 -7.25
C THR A 81 -1.76 1.39 -7.28
N VAL A 82 -1.28 0.22 -6.87
CA VAL A 82 0.15 -0.10 -6.88
C VAL A 82 0.70 -0.07 -8.31
N GLU A 83 0.00 -0.67 -9.23
CA GLU A 83 0.44 -0.69 -10.63
C GLU A 83 0.52 0.71 -11.21
N ARG A 84 -0.48 1.52 -10.96
CA ARG A 84 -0.54 2.88 -11.49
C ARG A 84 0.57 3.76 -10.94
N ILE A 85 0.77 3.74 -9.62
CA ILE A 85 1.76 4.58 -8.97
C ILE A 85 3.16 3.97 -9.11
N GLY A 86 3.27 2.66 -8.88
CA GLY A 86 4.55 1.95 -8.92
C GLY A 86 5.16 1.89 -10.30
N GLY A 87 4.34 1.77 -11.33
CA GLY A 87 4.82 1.76 -12.71
C GLY A 87 5.53 3.05 -13.10
N VAL A 88 5.15 4.14 -12.51
CA VAL A 88 5.80 5.42 -12.79
C VAL A 88 7.01 5.65 -11.91
N LEU A 89 6.96 5.16 -10.68
CA LEU A 89 8.10 5.28 -9.77
C LEU A 89 9.25 4.35 -10.13
N SER A 90 8.98 3.28 -10.87
CA SER A 90 9.97 2.23 -11.08
C SER A 90 10.80 2.37 -12.33
N GLY A 91 10.68 3.44 -13.09
CA GLY A 91 11.74 3.59 -13.96
C GLY A 91 11.63 4.15 -15.34
N ASP A 92 10.51 4.20 -15.92
CA ASP A 92 10.40 4.93 -17.17
C ASP A 92 9.94 6.34 -16.87
N GLU A 93 10.81 7.02 -16.19
CA GLU A 93 10.50 8.32 -15.72
C GLU A 93 10.69 9.34 -16.78
N ASP A 94 9.83 9.33 -17.76
CA ASP A 94 9.72 10.55 -18.48
C ASP A 94 8.73 11.44 -17.72
N GLN A 95 8.76 12.66 -18.05
CA GLN A 95 8.01 13.69 -17.37
C GLN A 95 6.51 13.55 -17.57
N GLU A 96 6.10 12.90 -18.64
CA GLU A 96 4.70 12.62 -18.92
C GLU A 96 4.13 11.64 -17.92
N HIS A 97 4.88 10.59 -17.58
CA HIS A 97 4.46 9.65 -16.56
C HIS A 97 4.34 10.29 -15.20
N TYR A 98 5.24 11.22 -14.90
CA TYR A 98 5.18 11.94 -13.65
C TYR A 98 3.90 12.77 -13.55
N GLU A 99 3.52 13.41 -14.64
CA GLU A 99 2.26 14.16 -14.69
C GLU A 99 1.06 13.24 -14.56
N ASP A 100 1.10 12.08 -15.18
CA ASP A 100 0.04 11.07 -15.04
C ASP A 100 -0.12 10.60 -13.61
N ILE A 101 0.97 10.46 -12.88
CA ILE A 101 0.90 10.12 -11.47
C ILE A 101 0.23 11.22 -10.67
N MET A 102 0.62 12.45 -10.90
CA MET A 102 0.02 13.57 -10.20
C MET A 102 -1.47 13.66 -10.47
N ASP A 103 -1.87 13.45 -11.72
CA ASP A 103 -3.27 13.41 -12.09
C ASP A 103 -4.00 12.26 -11.43
N ALA A 104 -3.38 11.08 -11.38
CA ALA A 104 -3.97 9.92 -10.72
C ALA A 104 -4.13 10.14 -9.22
N MET A 105 -3.16 10.78 -8.60
CA MET A 105 -3.24 11.13 -7.18
C MET A 105 -4.32 12.16 -6.94
N ASP A 106 -4.45 13.15 -7.81
CA ASP A 106 -5.51 14.14 -7.72
C ASP A 106 -6.89 13.50 -7.88
N GLU A 107 -7.03 12.56 -8.81
CA GLU A 107 -8.26 11.80 -8.96
C GLU A 107 -8.61 11.03 -7.70
N LEU A 108 -7.62 10.37 -7.10
CA LEU A 108 -7.85 9.62 -5.87
C LEU A 108 -8.22 10.54 -4.72
N ASP A 109 -7.59 11.70 -4.64
CA ASP A 109 -7.84 12.69 -3.62
C ASP A 109 -9.21 13.34 -3.80
N SER A 110 -9.61 13.60 -5.03
CA SER A 110 -10.88 14.22 -5.35
C SER A 110 -12.03 13.22 -5.45
N ASN A 111 -11.73 11.95 -5.54
CA ASN A 111 -12.75 10.91 -5.58
C ASN A 111 -13.40 10.79 -4.22
N LYS A 112 -14.71 10.84 -4.18
CA LYS A 112 -15.47 10.89 -2.93
C LYS A 112 -15.28 9.70 -2.01
N GLY A 113 -14.69 8.65 -2.46
CA GLY A 113 -14.40 7.49 -1.63
C GLY A 113 -12.95 7.36 -1.23
N LEU A 114 -12.07 8.25 -1.70
CA LEU A 114 -10.64 8.08 -1.55
C LEU A 114 -9.98 9.38 -1.14
N VAL A 115 -9.23 9.30 -0.05
CA VAL A 115 -8.39 10.41 0.42
C VAL A 115 -6.97 9.87 0.56
N ILE A 116 -5.99 10.62 0.09
CA ILE A 116 -4.58 10.27 0.25
C ILE A 116 -3.93 11.25 1.21
N HIS A 117 -3.35 10.70 2.23
CA HIS A 117 -2.65 11.48 3.25
C HIS A 117 -1.17 11.61 2.96
#